data_7302e626041533b7789bd562a575106d
#
_entry.id   7302e626041533b7789bd562a575106d
#
_cell.length_a   1.000
_cell.length_b   1.000
_cell.length_c   1.000
_cell.angle_alpha   90.00
_cell.angle_beta   90.00
_cell.angle_gamma   90.00
#
_symmetry.space_group_name_H-M   'P 1'
#
loop_
_entity.id
_entity.type
_entity.pdbx_description
1 polymer ?
#
loop_
_entity_poly.entity_id
_entity_poly.type
_entity_poly.pdbx_seq_one_letter_code
_entity_poly.pdbx_strand_id
1 'polypeptide(L)'
;MARLIVLVATVIWVVITWLPRTRMLSWLGVTMVAIVLIVTGASNQLIPPRYLIGQTPAVNYLGYELPPAPTAAILLAPGRPNIGFWTLSVLGIVGYYVAVRTLKRRGEAWSGARIGSWIGAWAVVIYLASTGLWEYSSMQFSWHMLVHMTFNMLVPALLVLGAPITLLRRVLRSGDQINDGFNGPHDCLMATLEWRPTKILFGPFAAWIVFIASFYVVYFTPIFDYLMRYHWGHQWMLLHFLMAGFMLFEYVIGLDDLPVSLPHIGRLGFVITAMPFHSFFAVITMNAHQIIGKDFYEALSIPWVPNLHDDQNVGGQITWATGEIPMALVLIALCVQWFISDRRDQRRVDASEDAGLDESLAAYNDMLARMAGQEIKPHDPGTKS
;
A
#
# COMPACT_ATOMS: atom_id res chain seq x y z
N MET A 1 25.14 12.02 -4.69
CA MET A 1 24.67 13.44 -4.67
C MET A 1 24.22 13.89 -6.05
N ALA A 2 25.10 13.98 -7.09
CA ALA A 2 24.72 14.46 -8.41
C ALA A 2 23.52 13.73 -9.05
N ARG A 3 23.45 12.39 -8.92
CA ARG A 3 22.33 11.57 -9.45
C ARG A 3 20.99 11.88 -8.78
N LEU A 4 20.98 12.17 -7.50
CA LEU A 4 19.77 12.55 -6.76
C LEU A 4 19.28 13.93 -7.20
N ILE A 5 20.19 14.88 -7.37
CA ILE A 5 19.87 16.22 -7.86
C ILE A 5 19.23 16.14 -9.25
N VAL A 6 19.79 15.33 -10.15
CA VAL A 6 19.25 15.11 -11.50
C VAL A 6 17.88 14.46 -11.44
N LEU A 7 17.68 13.44 -10.58
CA LEU A 7 16.39 12.76 -10.41
C LEU A 7 15.31 13.72 -9.86
N VAL A 8 15.65 14.47 -8.81
CA VAL A 8 14.75 15.47 -8.21
C VAL A 8 14.44 16.59 -9.21
N ALA A 9 15.44 17.10 -9.91
CA ALA A 9 15.25 18.12 -10.94
C ALA A 9 14.35 17.60 -12.08
N THR A 10 14.51 16.33 -12.47
CA THR A 10 13.69 15.71 -13.51
C THR A 10 12.25 15.49 -13.05
N VAL A 11 12.03 15.05 -11.80
CA VAL A 11 10.68 14.93 -11.22
C VAL A 11 10.02 16.30 -11.11
N ILE A 12 10.74 17.31 -10.64
CA ILE A 12 10.25 18.69 -10.59
C ILE A 12 9.92 19.20 -11.99
N TRP A 13 10.76 18.92 -12.97
CA TRP A 13 10.54 19.29 -14.37
C TRP A 13 9.27 18.60 -14.92
N VAL A 14 9.10 17.31 -14.71
CA VAL A 14 7.89 16.56 -15.10
C VAL A 14 6.64 17.14 -14.45
N VAL A 15 6.68 17.43 -13.15
CA VAL A 15 5.56 18.05 -12.43
C VAL A 15 5.26 19.45 -12.97
N ILE A 16 6.28 20.23 -13.30
CA ILE A 16 6.11 21.58 -13.89
C ILE A 16 5.57 21.50 -15.34
N THR A 17 6.00 20.51 -16.11
CA THR A 17 5.53 20.34 -17.51
C THR A 17 4.14 19.70 -17.61
N TRP A 18 3.68 19.05 -16.55
CA TRP A 18 2.29 18.61 -16.40
C TRP A 18 1.33 19.73 -15.98
N LEU A 19 1.85 20.88 -15.56
CA LEU A 19 1.06 22.09 -15.43
C LEU A 19 0.72 22.60 -16.86
N PRO A 20 -0.57 22.88 -17.16
CA PRO A 20 -1.07 22.93 -18.53
C PRO A 20 -0.61 24.19 -19.25
N ARG A 21 0.47 24.14 -19.97
CA ARG A 21 0.85 25.25 -20.84
C ARG A 21 1.31 24.91 -22.28
N THR A 22 1.83 23.73 -22.54
CA THR A 22 2.07 23.33 -23.95
C THR A 22 2.32 21.82 -24.10
N ARG A 23 1.75 21.17 -25.14
CA ARG A 23 2.05 19.77 -25.52
C ARG A 23 3.53 19.50 -25.77
N MET A 24 4.25 20.48 -26.32
CA MET A 24 5.67 20.36 -26.62
C MET A 24 6.52 20.18 -25.35
N LEU A 25 6.17 20.87 -24.25
CA LEU A 25 6.85 20.75 -22.96
C LEU A 25 6.60 19.40 -22.28
N SER A 26 5.43 18.77 -22.47
CA SER A 26 5.15 17.45 -21.90
C SER A 26 5.97 16.35 -22.59
N TRP A 27 6.10 16.40 -23.92
CA TRP A 27 6.97 15.47 -24.68
C TRP A 27 8.44 15.65 -24.34
N LEU A 28 8.91 16.90 -24.18
CA LEU A 28 10.27 17.20 -23.71
C LEU A 28 10.49 16.63 -22.31
N GLY A 29 9.51 16.74 -21.40
CA GLY A 29 9.58 16.17 -20.05
C GLY A 29 9.71 14.64 -20.08
N VAL A 30 8.87 13.95 -20.85
CA VAL A 30 8.95 12.49 -21.02
C VAL A 30 10.29 12.07 -21.62
N THR A 31 10.79 12.80 -22.64
CA THR A 31 12.08 12.51 -23.26
C THR A 31 13.23 12.71 -22.27
N MET A 32 13.21 13.76 -21.46
CA MET A 32 14.20 14.00 -20.41
C MET A 32 14.20 12.93 -19.33
N VAL A 33 13.01 12.46 -18.88
CA VAL A 33 12.90 11.32 -17.96
C VAL A 33 13.51 10.07 -18.58
N ALA A 34 13.18 9.77 -19.83
CA ALA A 34 13.73 8.60 -20.53
C ALA A 34 15.25 8.69 -20.64
N ILE A 35 15.81 9.86 -21.01
CA ILE A 35 17.26 10.08 -21.08
C ILE A 35 17.91 9.89 -19.70
N VAL A 36 17.31 10.44 -18.62
CA VAL A 36 17.86 10.28 -17.27
C VAL A 36 17.84 8.82 -16.83
N LEU A 37 16.75 8.08 -17.10
CA LEU A 37 16.65 6.66 -16.80
C LEU A 37 17.70 5.85 -17.58
N ILE A 38 17.90 6.14 -18.87
CA ILE A 38 18.91 5.49 -19.71
C ILE A 38 20.32 5.81 -19.20
N VAL A 39 20.63 7.08 -18.94
CA VAL A 39 21.95 7.50 -18.43
C VAL A 39 22.23 6.91 -17.04
N THR A 40 21.21 6.88 -16.16
CA THR A 40 21.35 6.29 -14.84
C THR A 40 21.54 4.76 -14.93
N GLY A 41 20.78 4.09 -15.79
CA GLY A 41 20.93 2.67 -16.09
C GLY A 41 22.30 2.34 -16.68
N ALA A 42 22.73 3.08 -17.69
CA ALA A 42 24.06 2.91 -18.31
C ALA A 42 25.20 3.18 -17.32
N SER A 43 25.09 4.22 -16.48
CA SER A 43 26.11 4.53 -15.48
C SER A 43 26.24 3.49 -14.37
N ASN A 44 25.20 2.69 -14.12
CA ASN A 44 25.25 1.56 -13.19
C ASN A 44 25.99 0.34 -13.77
N GLN A 45 26.16 0.28 -15.09
CA GLN A 45 26.94 -0.76 -15.77
C GLN A 45 28.45 -0.45 -15.80
N LEU A 46 28.82 0.79 -15.52
CA LEU A 46 30.24 1.18 -15.46
C LEU A 46 30.83 0.65 -14.15
N ILE A 47 31.78 -0.26 -14.25
CA ILE A 47 32.57 -0.78 -13.11
C ILE A 47 33.41 0.36 -12.56
N PRO A 48 33.21 0.80 -11.30
CA PRO A 48 34.03 1.86 -10.73
C PRO A 48 35.48 1.37 -10.54
N PRO A 49 36.50 2.21 -10.77
CA PRO A 49 37.92 1.83 -10.65
C PRO A 49 38.34 1.35 -9.24
N ARG A 50 37.52 1.56 -8.23
CA ARG A 50 37.77 1.13 -6.84
C ARG A 50 37.73 -0.40 -6.60
N TYR A 51 37.30 -1.20 -7.57
CA TYR A 51 37.34 -2.68 -7.46
C TYR A 51 38.74 -3.28 -7.68
N LEU A 52 39.76 -2.48 -7.86
CA LEU A 52 41.16 -2.92 -7.88
C LEU A 52 41.73 -3.22 -6.50
N ILE A 53 41.06 -2.81 -5.42
CA ILE A 53 41.44 -3.12 -4.02
C ILE A 53 40.48 -4.18 -3.51
N GLY A 54 41.00 -5.29 -2.96
CA GLY A 54 40.16 -6.31 -2.32
C GLY A 54 39.27 -5.69 -1.26
N GLN A 55 37.97 -5.77 -1.44
CA GLN A 55 36.97 -5.24 -0.51
C GLN A 55 36.39 -6.40 0.30
N THR A 56 36.01 -6.10 1.54
CA THR A 56 35.22 -7.05 2.33
C THR A 56 33.88 -7.36 1.69
N PRO A 57 33.28 -8.54 1.86
CA PRO A 57 31.94 -8.82 1.35
C PRO A 57 30.91 -7.80 1.83
N ALA A 58 31.05 -7.29 3.06
CA ALA A 58 30.21 -6.23 3.60
C ALA A 58 30.24 -4.95 2.73
N VAL A 59 31.44 -4.47 2.41
CA VAL A 59 31.58 -3.27 1.55
C VAL A 59 31.05 -3.53 0.15
N ASN A 60 31.20 -4.75 -0.40
CA ASN A 60 30.68 -5.08 -1.73
C ASN A 60 29.15 -5.11 -1.78
N TYR A 61 28.50 -5.73 -0.80
CA TYR A 61 27.02 -5.89 -0.80
C TYR A 61 26.32 -4.69 -0.17
N LEU A 62 26.83 -4.17 0.97
CA LEU A 62 26.18 -3.11 1.74
C LEU A 62 26.70 -1.72 1.35
N GLY A 63 27.91 -1.62 0.81
CA GLY A 63 28.58 -0.35 0.52
C GLY A 63 29.27 0.28 1.73
N TYR A 64 29.36 -0.44 2.87
CA TYR A 64 30.01 -0.02 4.10
C TYR A 64 30.47 -1.22 4.94
N GLU A 65 31.39 -1.00 5.88
CA GLU A 65 31.82 -2.02 6.83
C GLU A 65 30.71 -2.36 7.84
N LEU A 66 30.78 -3.59 8.38
CA LEU A 66 29.82 -4.05 9.39
C LEU A 66 29.82 -3.11 10.61
N PRO A 67 28.64 -2.63 11.04
CA PRO A 67 28.52 -1.89 12.28
C PRO A 67 28.75 -2.81 13.49
N PRO A 68 28.77 -2.29 14.74
CA PRO A 68 28.84 -3.12 15.95
C PRO A 68 27.58 -3.99 16.10
N ALA A 69 27.59 -4.95 17.04
CA ALA A 69 26.41 -5.78 17.33
C ALA A 69 25.17 -4.91 17.68
N PRO A 70 23.97 -5.30 17.23
CA PRO A 70 22.75 -4.51 17.44
C PRO A 70 22.39 -4.44 18.92
N THR A 71 22.21 -3.24 19.44
CA THR A 71 21.59 -2.97 20.73
C THR A 71 20.32 -2.15 20.49
N ALA A 72 19.37 -2.17 21.44
CA ALA A 72 18.16 -1.35 21.31
C ALA A 72 18.51 0.14 21.08
N ALA A 73 19.53 0.64 21.74
CA ALA A 73 20.00 2.02 21.55
C ALA A 73 20.47 2.28 20.11
N ILE A 74 21.26 1.37 19.53
CA ILE A 74 21.79 1.51 18.16
C ILE A 74 20.65 1.38 17.14
N LEU A 75 19.76 0.42 17.33
CA LEU A 75 18.65 0.17 16.40
C LEU A 75 17.67 1.35 16.31
N LEU A 76 17.42 2.03 17.44
CA LEU A 76 16.50 3.15 17.51
C LEU A 76 17.18 4.51 17.27
N ALA A 77 18.51 4.57 17.36
CA ALA A 77 19.26 5.79 17.09
C ALA A 77 19.28 6.14 15.60
N PRO A 78 19.48 7.42 15.26
CA PRO A 78 19.74 7.82 13.88
C PRO A 78 20.94 7.06 13.30
N GLY A 79 20.69 6.38 12.18
CA GLY A 79 21.68 5.63 11.42
C GLY A 79 21.90 6.24 10.03
N ARG A 80 22.33 5.41 9.08
CA ARG A 80 22.51 5.81 7.68
C ARG A 80 21.16 5.95 6.98
N PRO A 81 20.74 7.15 6.56
CA PRO A 81 19.42 7.34 6.00
C PRO A 81 19.32 6.71 4.60
N ASN A 82 18.20 6.06 4.33
CA ASN A 82 17.80 5.69 2.99
C ASN A 82 17.19 6.89 2.27
N ILE A 83 18.00 7.51 1.41
CA ILE A 83 17.62 8.75 0.70
C ILE A 83 16.43 8.50 -0.24
N GLY A 84 16.28 7.31 -0.82
CA GLY A 84 15.18 6.96 -1.72
C GLY A 84 13.82 7.01 -1.00
N PHE A 85 13.69 6.30 0.12
CA PHE A 85 12.45 6.32 0.90
C PHE A 85 12.22 7.66 1.62
N TRP A 86 13.29 8.36 2.02
CA TRP A 86 13.19 9.73 2.51
C TRP A 86 12.56 10.66 1.47
N THR A 87 13.08 10.64 0.25
CA THR A 87 12.57 11.47 -0.85
C THR A 87 11.12 11.11 -1.16
N LEU A 88 10.81 9.81 -1.26
CA LEU A 88 9.44 9.34 -1.50
C LEU A 88 8.47 9.81 -0.41
N SER A 89 8.88 9.75 0.85
CA SER A 89 8.07 10.20 1.98
C SER A 89 7.80 11.69 1.96
N VAL A 90 8.83 12.50 1.71
CA VAL A 90 8.69 13.95 1.60
C VAL A 90 7.76 14.32 0.44
N LEU A 91 7.94 13.69 -0.73
CA LEU A 91 7.05 13.91 -1.88
C LEU A 91 5.61 13.47 -1.57
N GLY A 92 5.42 12.34 -0.89
CA GLY A 92 4.11 11.85 -0.47
C GLY A 92 3.42 12.82 0.50
N ILE A 93 4.13 13.32 1.50
CA ILE A 93 3.59 14.29 2.48
C ILE A 93 3.27 15.62 1.81
N VAL A 94 4.21 16.18 1.05
CA VAL A 94 4.03 17.49 0.39
C VAL A 94 2.93 17.43 -0.66
N GLY A 95 2.91 16.39 -1.50
CA GLY A 95 1.88 16.19 -2.52
C GLY A 95 0.47 16.11 -1.89
N TYR A 96 0.33 15.31 -0.83
CA TYR A 96 -0.93 15.19 -0.12
C TYR A 96 -1.36 16.50 0.56
N TYR A 97 -0.42 17.20 1.19
CA TYR A 97 -0.68 18.51 1.79
C TYR A 97 -1.17 19.54 0.76
N VAL A 98 -0.51 19.59 -0.41
CA VAL A 98 -0.91 20.50 -1.51
C VAL A 98 -2.30 20.13 -2.00
N ALA A 99 -2.60 18.84 -2.15
CA ALA A 99 -3.91 18.35 -2.56
C ALA A 99 -5.00 18.76 -1.55
N VAL A 100 -4.80 18.49 -0.26
CA VAL A 100 -5.74 18.87 0.80
C VAL A 100 -5.93 20.40 0.86
N ARG A 101 -4.86 21.17 0.75
CA ARG A 101 -4.93 22.63 0.74
C ARG A 101 -5.73 23.14 -0.47
N THR A 102 -5.56 22.53 -1.63
CA THR A 102 -6.32 22.88 -2.85
C THR A 102 -7.80 22.61 -2.66
N LEU A 103 -8.14 21.46 -2.07
CA LEU A 103 -9.52 21.07 -1.77
C LEU A 103 -10.16 22.06 -0.77
N LYS A 104 -9.47 22.39 0.33
CA LYS A 104 -9.94 23.36 1.32
C LYS A 104 -10.15 24.75 0.71
N ARG A 105 -9.32 25.19 -0.23
CA ARG A 105 -9.48 26.47 -0.95
C ARG A 105 -10.73 26.50 -1.84
N ARG A 106 -11.24 25.34 -2.23
CA ARG A 106 -12.52 25.18 -2.97
C ARG A 106 -13.72 25.10 -2.03
N GLY A 107 -13.54 25.22 -0.71
CA GLY A 107 -14.60 25.13 0.29
C GLY A 107 -14.99 23.69 0.65
N GLU A 108 -14.24 22.69 0.18
CA GLU A 108 -14.52 21.30 0.48
C GLU A 108 -13.85 20.84 1.77
N ALA A 109 -14.58 20.10 2.60
CA ALA A 109 -14.06 19.55 3.85
C ALA A 109 -13.27 18.25 3.58
N TRP A 110 -12.15 18.11 4.31
CA TRP A 110 -11.36 16.88 4.34
C TRP A 110 -11.06 16.47 5.79
N SER A 111 -11.23 15.19 6.12
CA SER A 111 -11.11 14.67 7.48
C SER A 111 -9.68 14.80 8.02
N GLY A 112 -9.56 15.31 9.25
CA GLY A 112 -8.28 15.37 9.98
C GLY A 112 -7.69 13.98 10.26
N ALA A 113 -8.54 12.97 10.50
CA ALA A 113 -8.11 11.60 10.71
C ALA A 113 -7.40 11.03 9.47
N ARG A 114 -7.90 11.31 8.25
CA ARG A 114 -7.25 10.91 6.99
C ARG A 114 -5.87 11.55 6.84
N ILE A 115 -5.77 12.85 7.19
CA ILE A 115 -4.48 13.56 7.17
C ILE A 115 -3.51 12.94 8.18
N GLY A 116 -3.97 12.69 9.40
CA GLY A 116 -3.16 12.08 10.46
C GLY A 116 -2.65 10.69 10.08
N SER A 117 -3.50 9.86 9.47
CA SER A 117 -3.13 8.52 9.02
C SER A 117 -2.08 8.55 7.91
N TRP A 118 -2.25 9.43 6.90
CA TRP A 118 -1.29 9.61 5.82
C TRP A 118 0.08 10.09 6.32
N ILE A 119 0.09 11.12 7.19
CA ILE A 119 1.33 11.60 7.80
C ILE A 119 1.96 10.53 8.69
N GLY A 120 1.16 9.79 9.45
CA GLY A 120 1.62 8.68 10.29
C GLY A 120 2.31 7.59 9.48
N ALA A 121 1.75 7.21 8.33
CA ALA A 121 2.37 6.24 7.43
C ALA A 121 3.77 6.67 7.00
N TRP A 122 3.89 7.89 6.49
CA TRP A 122 5.19 8.39 6.03
C TRP A 122 6.15 8.69 7.18
N ALA A 123 5.66 9.05 8.37
CA ALA A 123 6.48 9.20 9.56
C ALA A 123 7.11 7.86 9.97
N VAL A 124 6.36 6.75 9.89
CA VAL A 124 6.90 5.39 10.09
C VAL A 124 7.98 5.07 9.07
N VAL A 125 7.73 5.35 7.78
CA VAL A 125 8.73 5.14 6.71
C VAL A 125 10.00 5.95 6.96
N ILE A 126 9.87 7.25 7.27
CA ILE A 126 11.02 8.13 7.59
C ILE A 126 11.78 7.59 8.79
N TYR A 127 11.08 7.19 9.84
CA TYR A 127 11.69 6.64 11.05
C TYR A 127 12.51 5.38 10.72
N LEU A 128 11.90 4.40 10.07
CA LEU A 128 12.60 3.18 9.65
C LEU A 128 13.78 3.49 8.74
N ALA A 129 13.58 4.35 7.74
CA ALA A 129 14.61 4.72 6.77
C ALA A 129 15.75 5.58 7.34
N SER A 130 15.63 6.06 8.59
CA SER A 130 16.62 6.96 9.23
C SER A 130 17.34 6.34 10.41
N THR A 131 16.92 5.17 10.87
CA THR A 131 17.44 4.54 12.08
C THR A 131 18.32 3.33 11.77
N GLY A 132 18.97 2.80 12.79
CA GLY A 132 19.72 1.54 12.69
C GLY A 132 18.87 0.39 12.19
N LEU A 133 17.55 0.39 12.42
CA LEU A 133 16.64 -0.64 11.89
C LEU A 133 16.78 -0.83 10.38
N TRP A 134 16.92 0.26 9.61
CA TRP A 134 17.19 0.20 8.18
C TRP A 134 18.54 -0.46 7.89
N GLU A 135 19.58 -0.04 8.60
CA GLU A 135 20.94 -0.52 8.40
C GLU A 135 21.04 -2.02 8.67
N TYR A 136 20.52 -2.47 9.82
CA TYR A 136 20.51 -3.88 10.20
C TYR A 136 19.56 -4.74 9.37
N SER A 137 18.48 -4.19 8.85
CA SER A 137 17.57 -4.92 7.93
C SER A 137 18.26 -5.34 6.63
N SER A 138 19.32 -4.64 6.24
CA SER A 138 20.08 -4.96 5.03
C SER A 138 21.08 -6.10 5.25
N MET A 139 21.35 -6.51 6.49
CA MET A 139 22.40 -7.48 6.80
C MET A 139 21.94 -8.65 7.65
N GLN A 140 20.84 -8.54 8.38
CA GLN A 140 20.33 -9.55 9.30
C GLN A 140 18.88 -9.89 9.01
N PHE A 141 18.55 -11.18 8.86
CA PHE A 141 17.25 -11.64 8.39
C PHE A 141 16.09 -11.25 9.34
N SER A 142 16.28 -11.36 10.65
CA SER A 142 15.25 -11.00 11.63
C SER A 142 14.84 -9.52 11.54
N TRP A 143 15.81 -8.60 11.43
CA TRP A 143 15.53 -7.17 11.22
C TRP A 143 14.99 -6.86 9.83
N HIS A 144 15.44 -7.62 8.81
CA HIS A 144 14.87 -7.57 7.47
C HIS A 144 13.37 -7.84 7.51
N MET A 145 12.96 -8.92 8.17
CA MET A 145 11.54 -9.27 8.28
C MET A 145 10.74 -8.20 9.03
N LEU A 146 11.27 -7.59 10.09
CA LEU A 146 10.59 -6.50 10.79
C LEU A 146 10.28 -5.32 9.88
N VAL A 147 11.29 -4.86 9.12
CA VAL A 147 11.14 -3.72 8.21
C VAL A 147 10.19 -4.07 7.06
N HIS A 148 10.37 -5.25 6.44
CA HIS A 148 9.53 -5.69 5.33
C HIS A 148 8.07 -5.87 5.73
N MET A 149 7.79 -6.46 6.90
CA MET A 149 6.41 -6.60 7.39
C MET A 149 5.79 -5.26 7.74
N THR A 150 6.56 -4.33 8.29
CA THR A 150 6.05 -2.97 8.54
C THR A 150 5.67 -2.27 7.22
N PHE A 151 6.49 -2.41 6.16
CA PHE A 151 6.21 -1.87 4.83
C PHE A 151 5.04 -2.57 4.12
N ASN A 152 4.78 -3.83 4.43
CA ASN A 152 3.71 -4.59 3.81
C ASN A 152 2.37 -4.48 4.55
N MET A 153 2.38 -4.35 5.88
CA MET A 153 1.17 -4.40 6.71
C MET A 153 0.78 -3.03 7.28
N LEU A 154 1.67 -2.42 8.05
CA LEU A 154 1.32 -1.20 8.81
C LEU A 154 1.26 0.04 7.91
N VAL A 155 2.31 0.27 7.13
CA VAL A 155 2.41 1.46 6.28
C VAL A 155 1.28 1.52 5.24
N PRO A 156 1.00 0.45 4.48
CA PRO A 156 -0.08 0.47 3.50
C PRO A 156 -1.46 0.68 4.13
N ALA A 157 -1.75 0.04 5.26
CA ALA A 157 -3.01 0.22 5.97
C ALA A 157 -3.23 1.70 6.35
N LEU A 158 -2.19 2.36 6.86
CA LEU A 158 -2.24 3.79 7.19
C LEU A 158 -2.36 4.68 5.95
N LEU A 159 -1.70 4.33 4.82
CA LEU A 159 -1.82 5.06 3.56
C LEU A 159 -3.25 5.00 3.01
N VAL A 160 -3.85 3.82 3.00
CA VAL A 160 -5.22 3.60 2.53
C VAL A 160 -6.23 4.36 3.41
N LEU A 161 -6.03 4.39 4.73
CA LEU A 161 -6.84 5.21 5.63
C LEU A 161 -6.77 6.72 5.30
N GLY A 162 -5.73 7.16 4.60
CA GLY A 162 -5.62 8.51 4.05
C GLY A 162 -6.54 8.78 2.86
N ALA A 163 -7.13 7.77 2.23
CA ALA A 163 -7.97 7.84 1.02
C ALA A 163 -7.32 8.66 -0.11
N PRO A 164 -6.11 8.29 -0.58
CA PRO A 164 -5.35 9.08 -1.54
C PRO A 164 -6.00 9.13 -2.92
N ILE A 165 -6.64 8.06 -3.38
CA ILE A 165 -7.29 7.99 -4.70
C ILE A 165 -8.50 8.92 -4.72
N THR A 166 -9.32 8.92 -3.68
CA THR A 166 -10.45 9.84 -3.53
C THR A 166 -9.98 11.30 -3.50
N LEU A 167 -8.88 11.59 -2.78
CA LEU A 167 -8.30 12.93 -2.74
C LEU A 167 -7.85 13.38 -4.13
N LEU A 168 -7.13 12.55 -4.85
CA LEU A 168 -6.66 12.85 -6.22
C LEU A 168 -7.83 13.09 -7.17
N ARG A 169 -8.86 12.23 -7.14
CA ARG A 169 -10.06 12.39 -7.97
C ARG A 169 -10.78 13.72 -7.76
N ARG A 170 -10.82 14.20 -6.49
CA ARG A 170 -11.47 15.49 -6.16
C ARG A 170 -10.60 16.70 -6.53
N VAL A 171 -9.29 16.58 -6.42
CA VAL A 171 -8.36 17.71 -6.64
C VAL A 171 -8.06 17.93 -8.11
N LEU A 172 -7.90 16.86 -8.88
CA LEU A 172 -7.56 16.93 -10.30
C LEU A 172 -8.72 17.51 -11.11
N ARG A 173 -8.39 18.32 -12.13
CA ARG A 173 -9.37 18.96 -13.00
C ARG A 173 -9.57 18.13 -14.27
N SER A 174 -10.82 18.03 -14.73
CA SER A 174 -11.15 17.47 -16.06
C SER A 174 -10.80 18.45 -17.18
N GLY A 175 -10.69 17.93 -18.39
CA GLY A 175 -10.43 18.74 -19.61
C GLY A 175 -11.48 19.81 -19.85
N ASP A 176 -12.76 19.50 -19.59
CA ASP A 176 -13.88 20.46 -19.70
C ASP A 176 -13.72 21.66 -18.76
N GLN A 177 -13.09 21.47 -17.59
CA GLN A 177 -12.82 22.54 -16.62
C GLN A 177 -11.62 23.42 -17.01
N ILE A 178 -10.79 22.95 -17.93
CA ILE A 178 -9.55 23.62 -18.35
C ILE A 178 -9.77 24.40 -19.66
N ASN A 179 -10.88 24.16 -20.36
CA ASN A 179 -11.28 24.83 -21.60
C ASN A 179 -10.30 24.60 -22.80
N ASP A 180 -9.50 23.54 -22.76
CA ASP A 180 -8.42 23.29 -23.74
C ASP A 180 -8.77 22.27 -24.83
N GLY A 181 -9.95 21.67 -24.80
CA GLY A 181 -10.36 20.61 -25.74
C GLY A 181 -9.53 19.32 -25.63
N PHE A 182 -8.72 19.17 -24.57
CA PHE A 182 -7.89 18.01 -24.28
C PHE A 182 -8.25 17.38 -22.94
N ASN A 183 -7.98 16.08 -22.82
CA ASN A 183 -8.18 15.35 -21.56
C ASN A 183 -7.33 15.98 -20.44
N GLY A 184 -7.98 16.33 -19.34
CA GLY A 184 -7.32 16.84 -18.15
C GLY A 184 -6.66 15.73 -17.32
N PRO A 185 -5.89 16.09 -16.27
CA PRO A 185 -5.29 15.10 -15.38
C PRO A 185 -6.30 14.16 -14.71
N HIS A 186 -7.49 14.67 -14.41
CA HIS A 186 -8.61 13.85 -13.90
C HIS A 186 -9.03 12.78 -14.92
N ASP A 187 -9.19 13.17 -16.20
CA ASP A 187 -9.63 12.28 -17.25
C ASP A 187 -8.58 11.19 -17.53
N CYS A 188 -7.31 11.56 -17.47
CA CYS A 188 -6.20 10.60 -17.56
C CYS A 188 -6.20 9.61 -16.40
N LEU A 189 -6.43 10.07 -15.16
CA LEU A 189 -6.55 9.21 -14.00
C LEU A 189 -7.73 8.25 -14.15
N MET A 190 -8.91 8.76 -14.51
CA MET A 190 -10.11 7.95 -14.70
C MET A 190 -9.93 6.94 -15.83
N ALA A 191 -9.39 7.36 -16.98
CA ALA A 191 -9.08 6.45 -18.08
C ALA A 191 -8.11 5.34 -17.68
N THR A 192 -7.11 5.65 -16.84
CA THR A 192 -6.16 4.66 -16.33
C THR A 192 -6.84 3.69 -15.38
N LEU A 193 -7.68 4.16 -14.44
CA LEU A 193 -8.42 3.32 -13.50
C LEU A 193 -9.48 2.45 -14.20
N GLU A 194 -10.09 2.96 -15.29
CA GLU A 194 -11.10 2.25 -16.05
C GLU A 194 -10.56 1.33 -17.13
N TRP A 195 -9.26 1.43 -17.44
CA TRP A 195 -8.61 0.61 -18.45
C TRP A 195 -8.67 -0.88 -18.05
N ARG A 196 -9.05 -1.73 -18.99
CA ARG A 196 -9.25 -3.17 -18.74
C ARG A 196 -8.02 -3.86 -18.10
N PRO A 197 -6.78 -3.67 -18.57
CA PRO A 197 -5.62 -4.25 -17.92
C PRO A 197 -5.43 -3.76 -16.49
N THR A 198 -5.69 -2.49 -16.18
CA THR A 198 -5.63 -1.93 -14.83
C THR A 198 -6.67 -2.60 -13.94
N LYS A 199 -7.93 -2.73 -14.40
CA LYS A 199 -8.99 -3.42 -13.64
C LYS A 199 -8.66 -4.89 -13.35
N ILE A 200 -7.97 -5.57 -14.26
CA ILE A 200 -7.55 -6.96 -14.07
C ILE A 200 -6.35 -7.02 -13.11
N LEU A 201 -5.30 -6.23 -13.38
CA LEU A 201 -4.03 -6.26 -12.64
C LEU A 201 -4.17 -5.71 -11.20
N PHE A 202 -5.01 -4.69 -11.04
CA PHE A 202 -5.33 -4.08 -9.74
C PHE A 202 -6.73 -4.48 -9.24
N GLY A 203 -7.35 -5.51 -9.81
CA GLY A 203 -8.61 -6.05 -9.32
C GLY A 203 -8.43 -6.80 -7.99
N PRO A 204 -9.52 -7.06 -7.25
CA PRO A 204 -9.42 -7.68 -5.91
C PRO A 204 -8.73 -9.04 -5.95
N PHE A 205 -9.05 -9.88 -6.90
CA PHE A 205 -8.43 -11.19 -7.02
C PHE A 205 -6.92 -11.12 -7.32
N ALA A 206 -6.51 -10.21 -8.22
CA ALA A 206 -5.10 -9.99 -8.51
C ALA A 206 -4.36 -9.41 -7.30
N ALA A 207 -4.95 -8.46 -6.58
CA ALA A 207 -4.40 -7.90 -5.36
C ALA A 207 -4.14 -8.98 -4.30
N TRP A 208 -5.09 -9.90 -4.12
CA TRP A 208 -4.97 -11.03 -3.21
C TRP A 208 -3.86 -12.00 -3.64
N ILE A 209 -3.81 -12.37 -4.94
CA ILE A 209 -2.75 -13.25 -5.46
C ILE A 209 -1.38 -12.59 -5.32
N VAL A 210 -1.23 -11.31 -5.72
CA VAL A 210 0.04 -10.59 -5.63
C VAL A 210 0.50 -10.51 -4.19
N PHE A 211 -0.39 -10.20 -3.25
CA PHE A 211 -0.06 -10.13 -1.84
C PHE A 211 0.50 -11.46 -1.31
N ILE A 212 -0.21 -12.58 -1.56
CA ILE A 212 0.21 -13.89 -1.06
C ILE A 212 1.45 -14.40 -1.82
N ALA A 213 1.40 -14.36 -3.15
CA ALA A 213 2.48 -14.87 -3.98
C ALA A 213 3.82 -14.16 -3.72
N SER A 214 3.78 -12.86 -3.36
CA SER A 214 4.97 -12.08 -3.05
C SER A 214 5.84 -12.72 -1.97
N PHE A 215 5.24 -13.23 -0.90
CA PHE A 215 5.97 -13.89 0.17
C PHE A 215 6.67 -15.17 -0.33
N TYR A 216 5.90 -16.04 -0.97
CA TYR A 216 6.41 -17.36 -1.40
C TYR A 216 7.41 -17.23 -2.55
N VAL A 217 7.11 -16.40 -3.55
CA VAL A 217 7.96 -16.23 -4.73
C VAL A 217 9.26 -15.50 -4.36
N VAL A 218 9.20 -14.46 -3.54
CA VAL A 218 10.41 -13.71 -3.19
C VAL A 218 11.31 -14.53 -2.26
N TYR A 219 10.76 -15.11 -1.18
CA TYR A 219 11.60 -15.71 -0.14
C TYR A 219 11.98 -17.18 -0.36
N PHE A 220 11.15 -17.97 -1.07
CA PHE A 220 11.42 -19.39 -1.28
C PHE A 220 11.95 -19.73 -2.68
N THR A 221 12.37 -18.70 -3.43
CA THR A 221 13.07 -18.90 -4.72
C THR A 221 14.41 -18.16 -4.71
N PRO A 222 15.30 -18.40 -5.69
CA PRO A 222 16.57 -17.68 -5.79
C PRO A 222 16.46 -16.16 -5.97
N ILE A 223 15.24 -15.62 -6.13
CA ILE A 223 14.99 -14.19 -6.31
C ILE A 223 15.50 -13.40 -5.10
N PHE A 224 15.27 -13.89 -3.88
CA PHE A 224 15.74 -13.23 -2.67
C PHE A 224 17.26 -13.06 -2.66
N ASP A 225 18.02 -14.15 -2.86
CA ASP A 225 19.49 -14.13 -2.93
C ASP A 225 19.99 -13.17 -4.02
N TYR A 226 19.36 -13.21 -5.18
CA TYR A 226 19.72 -12.31 -6.29
C TYR A 226 19.49 -10.84 -5.93
N LEU A 227 18.34 -10.49 -5.37
CA LEU A 227 17.99 -9.12 -5.04
C LEU A 227 18.83 -8.57 -3.88
N MET A 228 19.14 -9.39 -2.86
CA MET A 228 19.95 -8.96 -1.71
C MET A 228 21.39 -8.61 -2.09
N ARG A 229 21.92 -9.16 -3.17
CA ARG A 229 23.28 -8.81 -3.67
C ARG A 229 23.37 -7.37 -4.19
N TYR A 230 22.23 -6.72 -4.43
CA TYR A 230 22.21 -5.37 -4.99
C TYR A 230 21.44 -4.40 -4.09
N HIS A 231 22.02 -3.24 -3.86
CA HIS A 231 21.38 -2.15 -3.09
C HIS A 231 20.00 -1.76 -3.63
N TRP A 232 19.85 -1.70 -4.96
CA TRP A 232 18.56 -1.42 -5.59
C TRP A 232 17.57 -2.57 -5.44
N GLY A 233 18.07 -3.80 -5.33
CA GLY A 233 17.22 -4.99 -5.21
C GLY A 233 16.45 -5.01 -3.89
N HIS A 234 17.12 -4.76 -2.76
CA HIS A 234 16.47 -4.64 -1.46
C HIS A 234 15.44 -3.50 -1.44
N GLN A 235 15.77 -2.33 -2.00
CA GLN A 235 14.82 -1.22 -2.09
C GLN A 235 13.62 -1.55 -2.99
N TRP A 236 13.84 -2.27 -4.08
CA TRP A 236 12.77 -2.74 -4.97
C TRP A 236 11.84 -3.73 -4.27
N MET A 237 12.38 -4.67 -3.48
CA MET A 237 11.58 -5.58 -2.67
C MET A 237 10.67 -4.81 -1.70
N LEU A 238 11.20 -3.83 -0.98
CA LEU A 238 10.40 -3.00 -0.06
C LEU A 238 9.29 -2.24 -0.77
N LEU A 239 9.60 -1.65 -1.93
CA LEU A 239 8.58 -0.97 -2.74
C LEU A 239 7.51 -1.94 -3.24
N HIS A 240 7.93 -3.13 -3.67
CA HIS A 240 7.01 -4.19 -4.10
C HIS A 240 6.07 -4.62 -2.96
N PHE A 241 6.60 -4.89 -1.76
CA PHE A 241 5.80 -5.26 -0.60
C PHE A 241 4.87 -4.13 -0.14
N LEU A 242 5.34 -2.87 -0.20
CA LEU A 242 4.50 -1.70 0.06
C LEU A 242 3.31 -1.64 -0.91
N MET A 243 3.54 -1.86 -2.20
CA MET A 243 2.50 -1.85 -3.22
C MET A 243 1.55 -3.04 -3.09
N ALA A 244 2.06 -4.24 -2.81
CA ALA A 244 1.25 -5.44 -2.61
C ALA A 244 0.31 -5.27 -1.41
N GLY A 245 0.83 -4.77 -0.28
CA GLY A 245 0.02 -4.42 0.88
C GLY A 245 -1.00 -3.32 0.59
N PHE A 246 -0.60 -2.25 -0.10
CA PHE A 246 -1.49 -1.17 -0.49
C PHE A 246 -2.66 -1.69 -1.34
N MET A 247 -2.39 -2.51 -2.33
CA MET A 247 -3.44 -3.13 -3.17
C MET A 247 -4.41 -3.98 -2.34
N LEU A 248 -3.92 -4.79 -1.41
CA LEU A 248 -4.77 -5.60 -0.54
C LEU A 248 -5.65 -4.71 0.36
N PHE A 249 -5.04 -3.77 1.08
CA PHE A 249 -5.77 -2.93 2.05
C PHE A 249 -6.76 -1.97 1.38
N GLU A 250 -6.55 -1.57 0.13
CA GLU A 250 -7.54 -0.81 -0.64
C GLU A 250 -8.87 -1.55 -0.75
N TYR A 251 -8.84 -2.86 -0.99
CA TYR A 251 -10.06 -3.67 -1.06
C TYR A 251 -10.62 -4.05 0.31
N VAL A 252 -9.76 -4.19 1.31
CA VAL A 252 -10.16 -4.58 2.66
C VAL A 252 -10.79 -3.38 3.38
N ILE A 253 -10.10 -2.25 3.43
CA ILE A 253 -10.57 -1.04 4.13
C ILE A 253 -11.65 -0.34 3.31
N GLY A 254 -11.46 -0.23 1.99
CA GLY A 254 -12.44 0.24 1.01
C GLY A 254 -12.95 1.66 1.28
N LEU A 255 -12.06 2.59 1.62
CA LEU A 255 -12.37 4.01 1.79
C LEU A 255 -12.33 4.79 0.49
N ASP A 256 -11.60 4.30 -0.49
CA ASP A 256 -11.51 4.88 -1.82
C ASP A 256 -12.61 4.32 -2.75
N ASP A 257 -13.14 5.20 -3.62
CA ASP A 257 -14.13 4.83 -4.63
C ASP A 257 -13.41 4.15 -5.81
N LEU A 258 -13.14 2.86 -5.68
CA LEU A 258 -12.55 2.06 -6.74
C LEU A 258 -13.61 1.62 -7.77
N PRO A 259 -13.21 1.38 -9.04
CA PRO A 259 -14.12 0.87 -10.08
C PRO A 259 -14.76 -0.50 -9.76
N VAL A 260 -14.09 -1.28 -8.90
CA VAL A 260 -14.58 -2.56 -8.37
C VAL A 260 -14.53 -2.48 -6.85
N SER A 261 -15.68 -2.47 -6.19
CA SER A 261 -15.77 -2.49 -4.74
C SER A 261 -16.26 -3.87 -4.25
N LEU A 262 -15.75 -4.29 -3.08
CA LEU A 262 -16.21 -5.52 -2.43
C LEU A 262 -17.32 -5.19 -1.42
N PRO A 263 -18.40 -6.00 -1.36
CA PRO A 263 -19.37 -5.91 -0.28
C PRO A 263 -18.71 -6.27 1.07
N HIS A 264 -19.31 -5.89 2.19
CA HIS A 264 -18.74 -6.12 3.54
C HIS A 264 -18.34 -7.58 3.77
N ILE A 265 -19.18 -8.52 3.38
CA ILE A 265 -18.90 -9.96 3.49
C ILE A 265 -17.72 -10.39 2.60
N GLY A 266 -17.59 -9.78 1.42
CA GLY A 266 -16.46 -10.02 0.51
C GLY A 266 -15.13 -9.53 1.10
N ARG A 267 -15.12 -8.34 1.74
CA ARG A 267 -13.94 -7.80 2.44
C ARG A 267 -13.52 -8.70 3.60
N LEU A 268 -14.50 -9.18 4.37
CA LEU A 268 -14.27 -10.11 5.47
C LEU A 268 -13.65 -11.42 4.96
N GLY A 269 -14.23 -12.02 3.92
CA GLY A 269 -13.71 -13.23 3.27
C GLY A 269 -12.28 -13.04 2.74
N PHE A 270 -11.98 -11.85 2.24
CA PHE A 270 -10.65 -11.48 1.71
C PHE A 270 -9.57 -11.54 2.80
N VAL A 271 -9.85 -10.98 3.98
CA VAL A 271 -8.93 -11.03 5.14
C VAL A 271 -8.82 -12.45 5.67
N ILE A 272 -9.95 -13.11 5.93
CA ILE A 272 -9.98 -14.47 6.48
C ILE A 272 -9.22 -15.46 5.60
N THR A 273 -9.29 -15.31 4.28
CA THR A 273 -8.54 -16.19 3.37
C THR A 273 -7.07 -15.82 3.23
N ALA A 274 -6.68 -14.55 3.44
CA ALA A 274 -5.28 -14.14 3.37
C ALA A 274 -4.49 -14.52 4.63
N MET A 275 -5.09 -14.47 5.82
CA MET A 275 -4.45 -14.77 7.11
C MET A 275 -3.75 -16.16 7.14
N PRO A 276 -4.39 -17.28 6.78
CA PRO A 276 -3.73 -18.58 6.83
C PRO A 276 -2.47 -18.65 5.95
N PHE A 277 -2.50 -18.06 4.77
CA PHE A 277 -1.32 -18.07 3.88
C PHE A 277 -0.16 -17.28 4.47
N HIS A 278 -0.45 -16.14 5.10
CA HIS A 278 0.57 -15.38 5.80
C HIS A 278 1.13 -16.14 7.02
N SER A 279 0.25 -16.75 7.83
CA SER A 279 0.65 -17.59 8.95
C SER A 279 1.48 -18.80 8.50
N PHE A 280 1.08 -19.48 7.41
CA PHE A 280 1.85 -20.60 6.86
C PHE A 280 3.23 -20.14 6.36
N PHE A 281 3.32 -18.99 5.71
CA PHE A 281 4.61 -18.44 5.31
C PHE A 281 5.54 -18.25 6.54
N ALA A 282 5.02 -17.67 7.62
CA ALA A 282 5.80 -17.47 8.85
C ALA A 282 6.22 -18.81 9.48
N VAL A 283 5.31 -19.79 9.58
CA VAL A 283 5.60 -21.12 10.14
C VAL A 283 6.61 -21.87 9.28
N ILE A 284 6.49 -21.82 7.96
CA ILE A 284 7.46 -22.43 7.05
C ILE A 284 8.84 -21.77 7.25
N THR A 285 8.89 -20.44 7.33
CA THR A 285 10.14 -19.69 7.55
C THR A 285 10.80 -20.08 8.87
N MET A 286 10.03 -20.23 9.95
CA MET A 286 10.55 -20.67 11.26
C MET A 286 11.15 -22.08 11.23
N ASN A 287 10.57 -22.99 10.45
CA ASN A 287 10.92 -24.41 10.47
C ASN A 287 11.69 -24.89 9.22
N ALA A 288 11.98 -24.00 8.28
CA ALA A 288 12.69 -24.38 7.06
C ALA A 288 14.11 -24.85 7.38
N HIS A 289 14.47 -26.03 6.85
CA HIS A 289 15.85 -26.56 6.94
C HIS A 289 16.82 -25.80 6.04
N GLN A 290 16.32 -25.15 5.00
CA GLN A 290 17.13 -24.32 4.13
C GLN A 290 17.14 -22.86 4.64
N ILE A 291 18.33 -22.27 4.65
CA ILE A 291 18.49 -20.86 5.01
C ILE A 291 18.08 -20.01 3.82
N ILE A 292 17.13 -19.11 4.04
CA ILE A 292 16.70 -18.12 3.07
C ILE A 292 17.81 -17.09 2.90
N GLY A 293 18.25 -16.86 1.66
CA GLY A 293 19.37 -15.96 1.41
C GLY A 293 20.74 -16.49 1.87
N LYS A 294 20.90 -17.82 1.86
CA LYS A 294 22.09 -18.49 2.38
C LYS A 294 23.39 -17.89 1.85
N ASP A 295 23.51 -17.79 0.54
CA ASP A 295 24.75 -17.32 -0.10
C ASP A 295 25.09 -15.88 0.30
N PHE A 296 24.10 -15.05 0.47
CA PHE A 296 24.26 -13.66 0.88
C PHE A 296 24.69 -13.55 2.35
N TYR A 297 23.97 -14.22 3.28
CA TYR A 297 24.25 -14.12 4.71
C TYR A 297 25.54 -14.84 5.12
N GLU A 298 25.85 -15.98 4.51
CA GLU A 298 27.13 -16.68 4.74
C GLU A 298 28.32 -15.83 4.25
N ALA A 299 28.17 -15.15 3.11
CA ALA A 299 29.22 -14.27 2.60
C ALA A 299 29.47 -13.06 3.51
N LEU A 300 28.44 -12.51 4.16
CA LEU A 300 28.60 -11.41 5.13
C LEU A 300 29.29 -11.84 6.40
N SER A 301 29.15 -13.11 6.82
CA SER A 301 29.80 -13.70 8.01
C SER A 301 29.68 -12.82 9.26
N ILE A 302 28.44 -12.44 9.62
CA ILE A 302 28.16 -11.46 10.68
C ILE A 302 28.58 -12.04 12.06
N PRO A 303 29.47 -11.39 12.80
CA PRO A 303 30.05 -11.96 14.04
C PRO A 303 29.02 -12.20 15.16
N TRP A 304 27.94 -11.42 15.23
CA TRP A 304 26.89 -11.54 16.27
C TRP A 304 25.74 -12.44 15.87
N VAL A 305 25.77 -13.03 14.67
CA VAL A 305 24.80 -14.03 14.20
C VAL A 305 25.52 -15.34 13.94
N PRO A 306 25.90 -16.10 15.00
CA PRO A 306 26.66 -17.33 14.84
C PRO A 306 25.84 -18.46 14.19
N ASN A 307 24.51 -18.40 14.29
CA ASN A 307 23.60 -19.37 13.73
C ASN A 307 22.52 -18.69 12.89
N LEU A 308 22.59 -18.86 11.59
CA LEU A 308 21.62 -18.28 10.65
C LEU A 308 20.21 -18.88 10.78
N HIS A 309 20.10 -20.16 11.22
CA HIS A 309 18.79 -20.78 11.47
C HIS A 309 18.08 -20.14 12.65
N ASP A 310 18.79 -19.79 13.73
CA ASP A 310 18.19 -19.12 14.88
C ASP A 310 17.70 -17.72 14.49
N ASP A 311 18.48 -16.98 13.71
CA ASP A 311 18.07 -15.67 13.21
C ASP A 311 16.87 -15.77 12.26
N GLN A 312 16.85 -16.78 11.38
CA GLN A 312 15.70 -17.06 10.50
C GLN A 312 14.44 -17.43 11.30
N ASN A 313 14.58 -18.24 12.34
CA ASN A 313 13.48 -18.59 13.23
C ASN A 313 12.89 -17.33 13.90
N VAL A 314 13.76 -16.46 14.45
CA VAL A 314 13.33 -15.15 14.99
C VAL A 314 12.65 -14.29 13.92
N GLY A 315 13.20 -14.26 12.71
CA GLY A 315 12.57 -13.56 11.56
C GLY A 315 11.16 -14.07 11.26
N GLY A 316 10.96 -15.40 11.29
CA GLY A 316 9.65 -16.03 11.14
C GLY A 316 8.67 -15.65 12.26
N GLN A 317 9.13 -15.62 13.53
CA GLN A 317 8.32 -15.18 14.67
C GLN A 317 7.89 -13.70 14.54
N ILE A 318 8.82 -12.83 14.13
CA ILE A 318 8.53 -11.42 13.86
C ILE A 318 7.48 -11.30 12.74
N THR A 319 7.65 -12.05 11.66
CA THR A 319 6.69 -12.09 10.56
C THR A 319 5.30 -12.46 11.05
N TRP A 320 5.20 -13.53 11.83
CA TRP A 320 3.93 -13.98 12.37
C TRP A 320 3.25 -12.90 13.22
N ALA A 321 3.97 -12.36 14.20
CA ALA A 321 3.42 -11.36 15.12
C ALA A 321 3.03 -10.05 14.40
N THR A 322 3.89 -9.55 13.51
CA THR A 322 3.67 -8.27 12.81
C THR A 322 2.64 -8.35 11.69
N GLY A 323 2.32 -9.56 11.21
CA GLY A 323 1.27 -9.77 10.23
C GLY A 323 -0.08 -10.04 10.87
N GLU A 324 -0.15 -10.98 11.82
CA GLU A 324 -1.42 -11.40 12.42
C GLU A 324 -2.09 -10.30 13.24
N ILE A 325 -1.33 -9.52 14.01
CA ILE A 325 -1.89 -8.45 14.85
C ILE A 325 -2.61 -7.37 14.01
N PRO A 326 -2.01 -6.76 12.98
CA PRO A 326 -2.71 -5.79 12.13
C PRO A 326 -3.91 -6.39 11.42
N MET A 327 -3.80 -7.62 10.88
CA MET A 327 -4.91 -8.27 10.18
C MET A 327 -6.07 -8.58 11.14
N ALA A 328 -5.79 -9.03 12.35
CA ALA A 328 -6.82 -9.25 13.38
C ALA A 328 -7.54 -7.95 13.77
N LEU A 329 -6.79 -6.84 13.91
CA LEU A 329 -7.39 -5.53 14.20
C LEU A 329 -8.29 -5.06 13.04
N VAL A 330 -7.85 -5.25 11.80
CA VAL A 330 -8.66 -4.93 10.62
C VAL A 330 -9.90 -5.81 10.56
N LEU A 331 -9.78 -7.12 10.84
CA LEU A 331 -10.89 -8.06 10.91
C LEU A 331 -11.93 -7.62 11.92
N ILE A 332 -11.51 -7.27 13.14
CA ILE A 332 -12.40 -6.77 14.19
C ILE A 332 -13.09 -5.48 13.74
N ALA A 333 -12.35 -4.54 13.12
CA ALA A 333 -12.92 -3.31 12.62
C ALA A 333 -13.98 -3.55 11.53
N LEU A 334 -13.74 -4.50 10.62
CA LEU A 334 -14.73 -4.90 9.59
C LEU A 334 -15.97 -5.54 10.21
N CYS A 335 -15.83 -6.41 11.19
CA CYS A 335 -16.95 -7.01 11.90
C CYS A 335 -17.81 -5.95 12.60
N VAL A 336 -17.17 -4.98 13.27
CA VAL A 336 -17.87 -3.86 13.91
C VAL A 336 -18.58 -2.98 12.88
N GLN A 337 -17.93 -2.65 11.78
CA GLN A 337 -18.54 -1.87 10.69
C GLN A 337 -19.76 -2.58 10.09
N TRP A 338 -19.62 -3.88 9.83
CA TRP A 338 -20.72 -4.68 9.32
C TRP A 338 -21.91 -4.70 10.28
N PHE A 339 -21.67 -4.96 11.57
CA PHE A 339 -22.71 -4.98 12.59
C PHE A 339 -23.46 -3.63 12.72
N ILE A 340 -22.71 -2.50 12.65
CA ILE A 340 -23.30 -1.17 12.69
C ILE A 340 -24.13 -0.89 11.43
N SER A 341 -23.64 -1.31 10.25
CA SER A 341 -24.34 -1.15 8.99
C SER A 341 -25.65 -1.94 8.98
N ASP A 342 -25.59 -3.21 9.36
CA ASP A 342 -26.74 -4.12 9.44
C ASP A 342 -27.84 -3.58 10.35
N ARG A 343 -27.46 -3.10 11.54
CA ARG A 343 -28.41 -2.45 12.45
C ARG A 343 -29.04 -1.17 11.91
N ARG A 344 -28.31 -0.41 11.09
CA ARG A 344 -28.86 0.80 10.45
C ARG A 344 -29.86 0.44 9.36
N ASP A 345 -29.56 -0.59 8.60
CA ASP A 345 -30.42 -1.06 7.52
C ASP A 345 -31.71 -1.69 8.09
N GLN A 346 -31.60 -2.48 9.16
CA GLN A 346 -32.78 -2.98 9.90
C GLN A 346 -33.68 -1.84 10.36
N ARG A 347 -33.11 -0.82 11.04
CA ARG A 347 -33.90 0.33 11.51
C ARG A 347 -34.55 1.12 10.38
N ARG A 348 -33.95 1.15 9.18
CA ARG A 348 -34.56 1.80 8.00
C ARG A 348 -35.73 0.99 7.47
N VAL A 349 -35.59 -0.34 7.43
CA VAL A 349 -36.67 -1.25 7.02
C VAL A 349 -37.82 -1.13 8.03
N ASP A 350 -37.56 -1.28 9.33
CA ASP A 350 -38.58 -1.13 10.38
C ASP A 350 -39.31 0.23 10.29
N ALA A 351 -38.55 1.33 10.10
CA ALA A 351 -39.13 2.66 9.95
C ALA A 351 -39.96 2.84 8.66
N SER A 352 -39.62 2.12 7.58
CA SER A 352 -40.40 2.14 6.32
C SER A 352 -41.68 1.32 6.45
N GLU A 353 -41.64 0.20 7.19
CA GLU A 353 -42.81 -0.60 7.50
C GLU A 353 -43.78 0.18 8.42
N ASP A 354 -43.24 0.78 9.51
CA ASP A 354 -44.03 1.60 10.45
C ASP A 354 -44.65 2.82 9.74
N ALA A 355 -44.00 3.37 8.73
CA ALA A 355 -44.53 4.47 7.92
C ALA A 355 -45.61 4.02 6.87
N GLY A 356 -45.85 2.71 6.74
CA GLY A 356 -46.78 2.16 5.75
C GLY A 356 -46.32 2.35 4.31
N LEU A 357 -45.04 2.61 4.08
CA LEU A 357 -44.45 2.88 2.79
C LEU A 357 -44.06 1.61 2.00
N ASP A 358 -44.27 0.44 2.59
CA ASP A 358 -43.97 -0.84 1.93
C ASP A 358 -45.17 -1.24 1.01
N GLU A 359 -45.22 -0.63 -0.17
CA GLU A 359 -46.18 -0.94 -1.20
C GLU A 359 -46.15 -2.43 -1.60
N SER A 360 -45.03 -3.11 -1.43
CA SER A 360 -44.89 -4.52 -1.79
C SER A 360 -45.63 -5.42 -0.84
N LEU A 361 -45.57 -5.12 0.45
CA LEU A 361 -46.26 -5.87 1.50
C LEU A 361 -47.77 -5.61 1.40
N ALA A 362 -48.18 -4.37 1.17
CA ALA A 362 -49.57 -4.01 0.95
C ALA A 362 -50.14 -4.71 -0.31
N ALA A 363 -49.42 -4.69 -1.42
CA ALA A 363 -49.79 -5.37 -2.64
C ALA A 363 -49.87 -6.89 -2.49
N TYR A 364 -48.95 -7.48 -1.71
CA TYR A 364 -48.97 -8.91 -1.40
C TYR A 364 -50.17 -9.27 -0.52
N ASN A 365 -50.46 -8.52 0.52
CA ASN A 365 -51.63 -8.71 1.39
C ASN A 365 -52.94 -8.54 0.61
N ASP A 366 -53.01 -7.58 -0.29
CA ASP A 366 -54.14 -7.40 -1.20
C ASP A 366 -54.34 -8.58 -2.15
N MET A 367 -53.26 -9.13 -2.66
CA MET A 367 -53.28 -10.35 -3.48
C MET A 367 -53.80 -11.54 -2.67
N LEU A 368 -53.33 -11.72 -1.45
CA LEU A 368 -53.78 -12.80 -0.57
C LEU A 368 -55.25 -12.65 -0.20
N ALA A 369 -55.68 -11.42 0.10
CA ALA A 369 -57.11 -11.16 0.42
C ALA A 369 -58.02 -11.45 -0.78
N ARG A 370 -57.60 -11.11 -2.01
CA ARG A 370 -58.32 -11.48 -3.25
C ARG A 370 -58.38 -12.97 -3.45
N MET A 371 -57.31 -13.71 -3.21
CA MET A 371 -57.29 -15.16 -3.34
C MET A 371 -58.12 -15.84 -2.24
N ALA A 372 -58.26 -15.24 -1.06
CA ALA A 372 -59.10 -15.73 0.01
C ALA A 372 -60.57 -15.41 -0.15
N GLY A 373 -60.99 -14.69 -1.22
CA GLY A 373 -62.37 -14.33 -1.45
C GLY A 373 -62.92 -13.28 -0.48
N GLN A 374 -62.07 -12.53 0.19
CA GLN A 374 -62.46 -11.44 1.09
C GLN A 374 -62.59 -10.13 0.30
N GLU A 375 -63.74 -9.44 0.44
CA GLU A 375 -63.90 -8.08 -0.09
C GLU A 375 -62.94 -7.11 0.59
N ILE A 376 -62.03 -6.50 -0.15
CA ILE A 376 -61.11 -5.49 0.32
C ILE A 376 -61.87 -4.20 0.61
N LYS A 377 -61.99 -3.81 1.89
CA LYS A 377 -62.40 -2.45 2.23
C LYS A 377 -61.27 -1.50 1.86
N PRO A 378 -61.51 -0.42 1.08
CA PRO A 378 -60.47 0.56 0.80
C PRO A 378 -59.91 1.11 2.10
N HIS A 379 -58.58 1.12 2.21
CA HIS A 379 -57.88 1.72 3.35
C HIS A 379 -58.16 3.23 3.36
N ASP A 380 -58.89 3.70 4.37
CA ASP A 380 -59.11 5.13 4.60
C ASP A 380 -57.89 5.73 5.31
N PRO A 381 -57.08 6.61 4.67
CA PRO A 381 -55.87 7.18 5.26
C PRO A 381 -56.13 8.20 6.38
N GLY A 382 -57.40 8.34 6.85
CA GLY A 382 -57.81 9.44 7.71
C GLY A 382 -58.02 9.11 9.20
N THR A 383 -57.95 7.87 9.69
CA THR A 383 -58.16 7.56 11.11
C THR A 383 -56.86 7.29 11.86
N LYS A 384 -56.24 8.36 12.33
CA LYS A 384 -55.30 8.28 13.46
C LYS A 384 -56.11 8.03 14.74
N SER A 385 -55.91 6.87 15.39
CA SER A 385 -56.22 6.64 16.79
C SER A 385 -55.00 6.73 17.64
#